data_58c05eb46dd698448ea8c80e19df2e1f
#
_entry.id   58c05eb46dd698448ea8c80e19df2e1f
#
_cell.length_a   1.000
_cell.length_b   1.000
_cell.length_c   1.000
_cell.angle_alpha   90.00
_cell.angle_beta   90.00
_cell.angle_gamma   90.00
#
_symmetry.space_group_name_H-M   'P 1'
#
loop_
_entity.id
_entity.type
_entity.pdbx_description
1 polymer ?
#
loop_
_entity_poly.entity_id
_entity_poly.type
_entity_poly.pdbx_seq_one_letter_code
_entity_poly.pdbx_strand_id
1 'polypeptide(L)'
;AAGIMIAASVWSLLIPSMEMAEANGQNSALILGGGFIIGALFLLFLDHVIPHQHLNEDKPEGPKSMLGKNTMLVLAVTLHNIPEGFAVGLTFAIAASNSSITLASAFALALGIGLQNLPEGAAISLPLKQGGMSRTKAFVYGSLSGIVEPIAGVIAGFTIHIMQTILPVCLSFAAG
;
A
#
# COMPACT_ATOMS: atom_id res chain seq x y z
N ALA A 1 -6.32 -6.87 10.29
CA ALA A 1 -5.74 -6.36 9.04
C ALA A 1 -6.68 -6.59 7.85
N ALA A 2 -6.89 -7.82 7.35
CA ALA A 2 -7.61 -8.08 6.08
C ALA A 2 -8.98 -7.36 5.95
N GLY A 3 -9.81 -7.35 6.98
CA GLY A 3 -11.11 -6.66 6.92
C GLY A 3 -10.98 -5.14 6.76
N ILE A 4 -9.96 -4.53 7.35
CA ILE A 4 -9.68 -3.09 7.22
C ILE A 4 -9.18 -2.80 5.80
N MET A 5 -8.30 -3.63 5.24
CA MET A 5 -7.82 -3.51 3.86
C MET A 5 -8.96 -3.57 2.86
N ILE A 6 -9.84 -4.57 2.97
CA ILE A 6 -11.03 -4.70 2.09
C ILE A 6 -11.91 -3.46 2.20
N ALA A 7 -12.18 -2.99 3.42
CA ALA A 7 -12.98 -1.79 3.64
C ALA A 7 -12.31 -0.55 3.02
N ALA A 8 -11.02 -0.36 3.22
CA ALA A 8 -10.25 0.74 2.62
C ALA A 8 -10.26 0.66 1.09
N SER A 9 -9.99 -0.51 0.50
CA SER A 9 -10.02 -0.69 -0.95
C SER A 9 -11.38 -0.34 -1.54
N VAL A 10 -12.49 -0.79 -0.93
CA VAL A 10 -13.83 -0.54 -1.46
C VAL A 10 -14.27 0.91 -1.24
N TRP A 11 -14.33 1.35 0.03
CA TRP A 11 -14.96 2.64 0.37
C TRP A 11 -14.06 3.85 0.15
N SER A 12 -12.75 3.71 0.29
CA SER A 12 -11.84 4.84 0.21
C SER A 12 -11.13 4.96 -1.15
N LEU A 13 -11.10 3.89 -1.96
CA LEU A 13 -10.41 3.88 -3.24
C LEU A 13 -11.34 3.56 -4.42
N LEU A 14 -12.03 2.42 -4.43
CA LEU A 14 -12.84 2.01 -5.59
C LEU A 14 -14.08 2.87 -5.78
N ILE A 15 -14.85 3.17 -4.73
CA ILE A 15 -16.05 4.01 -4.86
C ILE A 15 -15.69 5.42 -5.35
N PRO A 16 -14.74 6.15 -4.75
CA PRO A 16 -14.31 7.44 -5.30
C PRO A 16 -13.74 7.36 -6.71
N SER A 17 -13.00 6.30 -7.05
CA SER A 17 -12.53 6.07 -8.41
C SER A 17 -13.68 5.96 -9.41
N MET A 18 -14.75 5.23 -9.04
CA MET A 18 -15.95 5.09 -9.87
C MET A 18 -16.63 6.44 -10.11
N GLU A 19 -16.92 7.18 -9.03
CA GLU A 19 -17.57 8.48 -9.10
C GLU A 19 -16.77 9.47 -9.97
N MET A 20 -15.44 9.48 -9.83
CA MET A 20 -14.56 10.33 -10.64
C MET A 20 -14.53 9.89 -12.10
N ALA A 21 -14.49 8.58 -12.39
CA ALA A 21 -14.53 8.07 -13.77
C ALA A 21 -15.84 8.46 -14.48
N GLU A 22 -16.96 8.32 -13.78
CA GLU A 22 -18.28 8.72 -14.29
C GLU A 22 -18.36 10.23 -14.53
N ALA A 23 -17.88 11.05 -13.59
CA ALA A 23 -17.82 12.50 -13.73
C ALA A 23 -16.95 12.94 -14.92
N ASN A 24 -15.90 12.17 -15.24
CA ASN A 24 -15.03 12.41 -16.40
C ASN A 24 -15.59 11.84 -17.72
N GLY A 25 -16.77 11.23 -17.72
CA GLY A 25 -17.36 10.58 -18.89
C GLY A 25 -16.61 9.30 -19.34
N GLN A 26 -15.83 8.71 -18.46
CA GLN A 26 -15.07 7.49 -18.70
C GLN A 26 -15.92 6.24 -18.40
N ASN A 27 -15.54 5.10 -18.97
CA ASN A 27 -16.20 3.83 -18.62
C ASN A 27 -15.70 3.35 -17.25
N SER A 28 -16.52 3.57 -16.21
CA SER A 28 -16.17 3.25 -14.82
C SER A 28 -15.81 1.77 -14.63
N ALA A 29 -16.53 0.84 -15.29
CA ALA A 29 -16.25 -0.60 -15.17
C ALA A 29 -14.86 -0.98 -15.71
N LEU A 30 -14.46 -0.39 -16.84
CA LEU A 30 -13.11 -0.62 -17.41
C LEU A 30 -12.02 0.02 -16.54
N ILE A 31 -12.27 1.22 -16.03
CA ILE A 31 -11.31 1.93 -15.16
C ILE A 31 -11.10 1.16 -13.85
N LEU A 32 -12.18 0.82 -13.16
CA LEU A 32 -12.09 0.11 -11.89
C LEU A 32 -11.54 -1.30 -12.07
N GLY A 33 -12.14 -2.09 -12.96
CA GLY A 33 -11.70 -3.46 -13.18
C GLY A 33 -10.28 -3.54 -13.72
N GLY A 34 -9.96 -2.71 -14.71
CA GLY A 34 -8.62 -2.64 -15.29
C GLY A 34 -7.56 -2.19 -14.30
N GLY A 35 -7.80 -1.08 -13.59
CA GLY A 35 -6.89 -0.56 -12.58
C GLY A 35 -6.64 -1.56 -11.46
N PHE A 36 -7.70 -2.15 -10.90
CA PHE A 36 -7.61 -3.16 -9.86
C PHE A 36 -6.81 -4.40 -10.29
N ILE A 37 -7.11 -4.94 -11.47
CA ILE A 37 -6.38 -6.11 -12.00
C ILE A 37 -4.90 -5.77 -12.22
N ILE A 38 -4.60 -4.60 -12.78
CA ILE A 38 -3.22 -4.17 -12.98
C ILE A 38 -2.49 -3.99 -11.64
N GLY A 39 -3.15 -3.44 -10.62
CA GLY A 39 -2.61 -3.34 -9.26
C GLY A 39 -2.27 -4.70 -8.67
N ALA A 40 -3.23 -5.64 -8.71
CA ALA A 40 -3.02 -7.01 -8.24
C ALA A 40 -1.89 -7.72 -9.00
N LEU A 41 -1.84 -7.59 -10.34
CA LEU A 41 -0.76 -8.14 -11.16
C LEU A 41 0.59 -7.49 -10.89
N PHE A 42 0.60 -6.20 -10.58
CA PHE A 42 1.82 -5.49 -10.19
C PHE A 42 2.37 -6.02 -8.87
N LEU A 43 1.53 -6.23 -7.86
CA LEU A 43 1.95 -6.84 -6.60
C LEU A 43 2.45 -8.27 -6.82
N LEU A 44 1.75 -9.07 -7.62
CA LEU A 44 2.19 -10.41 -7.99
C LEU A 44 3.54 -10.38 -8.73
N PHE A 45 3.75 -9.40 -9.61
CA PHE A 45 5.03 -9.20 -10.29
C PHE A 45 6.14 -8.84 -9.29
N LEU A 46 5.89 -7.92 -8.35
CA LEU A 46 6.84 -7.59 -7.30
C LEU A 46 7.20 -8.81 -6.45
N ASP A 47 6.19 -9.59 -6.08
CA ASP A 47 6.35 -10.85 -5.36
C ASP A 47 7.28 -11.84 -6.10
N HIS A 48 7.18 -11.90 -7.42
CA HIS A 48 8.03 -12.77 -8.25
C HIS A 48 9.46 -12.27 -8.46
N VAL A 49 9.63 -10.93 -8.52
CA VAL A 49 10.92 -10.29 -8.86
C VAL A 49 11.75 -9.99 -7.62
N ILE A 50 11.11 -9.78 -6.48
CA ILE A 50 11.80 -9.42 -5.25
C ILE A 50 12.07 -10.70 -4.44
N PRO A 51 13.34 -10.97 -4.06
CA PRO A 51 13.65 -12.09 -3.20
C PRO A 51 13.04 -11.87 -1.83
N HIS A 52 12.07 -12.70 -1.44
CA HIS A 52 11.38 -12.61 -0.17
C HIS A 52 11.17 -14.01 0.42
N GLN A 53 10.77 -14.08 1.67
CA GLN A 53 10.47 -15.35 2.34
C GLN A 53 9.32 -15.17 3.32
N HIS A 54 8.26 -15.94 3.12
CA HIS A 54 7.14 -15.99 4.04
C HIS A 54 7.51 -16.63 5.38
N LEU A 55 6.81 -16.21 6.45
CA LEU A 55 7.09 -16.65 7.83
C LEU A 55 7.09 -18.16 8.05
N ASN A 56 6.25 -18.87 7.31
CA ASN A 56 6.00 -20.30 7.46
C ASN A 56 6.68 -21.16 6.39
N GLU A 57 7.53 -20.58 5.55
CA GLU A 57 8.21 -21.30 4.48
C GLU A 57 9.71 -21.44 4.74
N ASP A 58 10.24 -22.63 4.46
CA ASP A 58 11.68 -22.94 4.64
C ASP A 58 12.52 -22.50 3.44
N LYS A 59 11.88 -22.20 2.31
CA LYS A 59 12.57 -21.79 1.07
C LYS A 59 12.25 -20.35 0.72
N PRO A 60 13.26 -19.55 0.31
CA PRO A 60 13.01 -18.22 -0.23
C PRO A 60 12.32 -18.32 -1.59
N GLU A 61 11.41 -17.41 -1.86
CA GLU A 61 10.76 -17.21 -3.16
C GLU A 61 11.45 -16.10 -3.96
N GLY A 62 11.19 -16.05 -5.26
CA GLY A 62 11.82 -15.09 -6.16
C GLY A 62 13.27 -15.46 -6.57
N PRO A 63 14.04 -14.50 -7.12
CA PRO A 63 15.39 -14.73 -7.57
C PRO A 63 16.34 -15.12 -6.44
N LYS A 64 17.35 -15.94 -6.75
CA LYS A 64 18.39 -16.30 -5.78
C LYS A 64 19.07 -15.04 -5.24
N SER A 65 19.01 -14.85 -3.94
CA SER A 65 19.58 -13.70 -3.24
C SER A 65 20.57 -14.16 -2.17
N MET A 66 21.61 -13.36 -1.98
CA MET A 66 22.54 -13.52 -0.83
C MET A 66 22.02 -12.83 0.43
N LEU A 67 20.83 -12.21 0.37
CA LEU A 67 20.21 -11.55 1.52
C LEU A 67 19.71 -12.59 2.52
N GLY A 68 19.94 -12.33 3.79
CA GLY A 68 19.42 -13.17 4.86
C GLY A 68 17.89 -13.09 4.97
N LYS A 69 17.27 -14.17 5.48
CA LYS A 69 15.80 -14.27 5.66
C LYS A 69 15.17 -13.01 6.27
N ASN A 70 15.78 -12.46 7.30
CA ASN A 70 15.30 -11.28 8.01
C ASN A 70 15.30 -10.02 7.11
N THR A 71 16.33 -9.86 6.28
CA THR A 71 16.42 -8.71 5.36
C THR A 71 15.38 -8.82 4.25
N MET A 72 15.16 -10.03 3.72
CA MET A 72 14.13 -10.27 2.71
C MET A 72 12.73 -10.00 3.25
N LEU A 73 12.43 -10.41 4.49
CA LEU A 73 11.15 -10.12 5.14
C LEU A 73 10.92 -8.61 5.30
N VAL A 74 11.92 -7.88 5.83
CA VAL A 74 11.84 -6.42 5.99
C VAL A 74 11.64 -5.74 4.64
N LEU A 75 12.39 -6.15 3.62
CA LEU A 75 12.28 -5.57 2.28
C LEU A 75 10.90 -5.78 1.66
N ALA A 76 10.37 -7.00 1.74
CA ALA A 76 9.05 -7.33 1.20
C ALA A 76 7.95 -6.44 1.79
N VAL A 77 7.87 -6.35 3.12
CA VAL A 77 6.86 -5.51 3.79
C VAL A 77 7.10 -4.02 3.51
N THR A 78 8.35 -3.55 3.51
CA THR A 78 8.67 -2.15 3.17
C THR A 78 8.17 -1.78 1.78
N LEU A 79 8.32 -2.65 0.79
CA LEU A 79 7.84 -2.41 -0.57
C LEU A 79 6.32 -2.47 -0.67
N HIS A 80 5.68 -3.33 0.11
CA HIS A 80 4.22 -3.40 0.20
C HIS A 80 3.61 -2.09 0.75
N ASN A 81 4.27 -1.45 1.69
CA ASN A 81 3.82 -0.21 2.31
C ASN A 81 3.89 1.01 1.35
N ILE A 82 4.66 0.94 0.25
CA ILE A 82 4.74 2.06 -0.72
C ILE A 82 3.39 2.35 -1.38
N PRO A 83 2.66 1.38 -1.97
CA PRO A 83 1.32 1.59 -2.51
C PRO A 83 0.33 2.14 -1.49
N GLU A 84 0.39 1.68 -0.24
CA GLU A 84 -0.49 2.13 0.84
C GLU A 84 -0.27 3.60 1.17
N GLY A 85 0.97 4.00 1.37
CA GLY A 85 1.32 5.40 1.58
C GLY A 85 0.94 6.27 0.39
N PHE A 86 1.14 5.78 -0.83
CA PHE A 86 0.75 6.47 -2.05
C PHE A 86 -0.78 6.68 -2.09
N ALA A 87 -1.58 5.68 -1.76
CA ALA A 87 -3.04 5.77 -1.70
C ALA A 87 -3.51 6.83 -0.68
N VAL A 88 -2.92 6.86 0.52
CA VAL A 88 -3.21 7.86 1.54
C VAL A 88 -2.91 9.27 1.03
N GLY A 89 -1.70 9.50 0.52
CA GLY A 89 -1.28 10.81 0.04
C GLY A 89 -2.13 11.31 -1.12
N LEU A 90 -2.47 10.42 -2.07
CA LEU A 90 -3.33 10.72 -3.19
C LEU A 90 -4.74 11.13 -2.70
N THR A 91 -5.31 10.39 -1.76
CA THR A 91 -6.64 10.65 -1.20
C THR A 91 -6.68 12.02 -0.49
N PHE A 92 -5.66 12.38 0.28
CA PHE A 92 -5.55 13.72 0.88
C PHE A 92 -5.42 14.82 -0.16
N ALA A 93 -4.62 14.61 -1.20
CA ALA A 93 -4.44 15.58 -2.27
C ALA A 93 -5.74 15.82 -3.04
N ILE A 94 -6.53 14.77 -3.30
CA ILE A 94 -7.86 14.86 -3.91
C ILE A 94 -8.81 15.65 -2.99
N ALA A 95 -8.86 15.30 -1.71
CA ALA A 95 -9.71 15.98 -0.74
C ALA A 95 -9.39 17.48 -0.62
N ALA A 96 -8.12 17.86 -0.78
CA ALA A 96 -7.69 19.26 -0.77
C ALA A 96 -8.08 20.03 -2.05
N SER A 97 -8.32 19.34 -3.17
CA SER A 97 -8.68 19.94 -4.46
C SER A 97 -10.18 20.21 -4.67
N ASN A 98 -11.00 20.11 -3.62
CA ASN A 98 -12.46 20.26 -3.66
C ASN A 98 -13.19 19.25 -4.58
N SER A 99 -12.68 18.03 -4.64
CA SER A 99 -13.26 16.96 -5.46
C SER A 99 -14.22 16.06 -4.65
N SER A 100 -14.64 14.95 -5.24
CA SER A 100 -15.61 13.98 -4.68
C SER A 100 -15.20 13.35 -3.34
N ILE A 101 -13.90 13.40 -2.98
CA ILE A 101 -13.41 12.84 -1.73
C ILE A 101 -13.39 13.91 -0.63
N THR A 102 -13.97 13.60 0.53
CA THR A 102 -13.94 14.49 1.69
C THR A 102 -12.67 14.30 2.52
N LEU A 103 -12.27 15.35 3.26
CA LEU A 103 -11.19 15.21 4.25
C LEU A 103 -11.49 14.14 5.29
N ALA A 104 -12.76 13.97 5.68
CA ALA A 104 -13.17 12.91 6.60
C ALA A 104 -12.87 11.52 6.05
N SER A 105 -13.13 11.29 4.75
CA SER A 105 -12.79 10.02 4.07
C SER A 105 -11.29 9.80 4.01
N ALA A 106 -10.51 10.85 3.73
CA ALA A 106 -9.05 10.76 3.71
C ALA A 106 -8.48 10.42 5.10
N PHE A 107 -8.99 11.03 6.15
CA PHE A 107 -8.60 10.68 7.53
C PHE A 107 -9.05 9.27 7.92
N ALA A 108 -10.22 8.82 7.49
CA ALA A 108 -10.70 7.47 7.75
C ALA A 108 -9.78 6.42 7.10
N LEU A 109 -9.35 6.65 5.85
CA LEU A 109 -8.38 5.79 5.17
C LEU A 109 -7.04 5.79 5.91
N ALA A 110 -6.49 6.97 6.23
CA ALA A 110 -5.22 7.08 6.94
C ALA A 110 -5.25 6.40 8.30
N LEU A 111 -6.35 6.53 9.04
CA LEU A 111 -6.54 5.85 10.32
C LEU A 111 -6.63 4.32 10.13
N GLY A 112 -7.35 3.87 9.12
CA GLY A 112 -7.48 2.44 8.78
C GLY A 112 -6.13 1.82 8.48
N ILE A 113 -5.33 2.45 7.60
CA ILE A 113 -3.98 1.99 7.26
C ILE A 113 -3.04 2.08 8.47
N GLY A 114 -3.10 3.17 9.25
CA GLY A 114 -2.32 3.28 10.48
C GLY A 114 -2.62 2.19 11.51
N LEU A 115 -3.87 1.76 11.64
CA LEU A 115 -4.26 0.63 12.50
C LEU A 115 -3.77 -0.71 11.95
N GLN A 116 -3.75 -0.87 10.62
CA GLN A 116 -3.23 -2.06 9.94
C GLN A 116 -1.72 -2.21 10.12
N ASN A 117 -0.97 -1.12 10.11
CA ASN A 117 0.47 -1.10 10.30
C ASN A 117 0.94 -1.64 11.65
N LEU A 118 0.09 -1.64 12.68
CA LEU A 118 0.42 -2.25 13.97
C LEU A 118 0.67 -3.77 13.85
N PRO A 119 -0.25 -4.59 13.32
CA PRO A 119 0.02 -6.01 13.09
C PRO A 119 1.12 -6.25 12.04
N GLU A 120 1.30 -5.41 11.04
CA GLU A 120 2.37 -5.54 10.04
C GLU A 120 3.75 -5.30 10.65
N GLY A 121 3.93 -4.25 11.44
CA GLY A 121 5.15 -4.01 12.18
C GLY A 121 5.46 -5.14 13.17
N ALA A 122 4.44 -5.75 13.78
CA ALA A 122 4.60 -6.94 14.60
C ALA A 122 5.02 -8.17 13.80
N ALA A 123 4.50 -8.34 12.57
CA ALA A 123 4.87 -9.43 11.67
C ALA A 123 6.36 -9.40 11.28
N ILE A 124 6.98 -8.22 11.29
CA ILE A 124 8.44 -8.06 11.14
C ILE A 124 9.16 -8.24 12.48
N SER A 125 8.73 -7.50 13.49
CA SER A 125 9.45 -7.41 14.78
C SER A 125 9.54 -8.75 15.50
N LEU A 126 8.48 -9.57 15.46
CA LEU A 126 8.43 -10.84 16.16
C LEU A 126 9.44 -11.86 15.61
N PRO A 127 9.52 -12.13 14.29
CA PRO A 127 10.53 -13.03 13.73
C PRO A 127 11.96 -12.54 13.94
N LEU A 128 12.21 -11.22 13.81
CA LEU A 128 13.52 -10.65 14.09
C LEU A 128 13.94 -10.90 15.53
N LYS A 129 13.01 -10.77 16.48
CA LYS A 129 13.24 -11.08 17.88
C LYS A 129 13.49 -12.56 18.12
N GLN A 130 12.72 -13.44 17.47
CA GLN A 130 12.90 -14.89 17.54
C GLN A 130 14.24 -15.33 16.95
N GLY A 131 14.72 -14.66 15.91
CA GLY A 131 16.02 -14.84 15.29
C GLY A 131 17.22 -14.32 16.12
N GLY A 132 16.99 -13.92 17.38
CA GLY A 132 18.05 -13.52 18.32
C GLY A 132 18.35 -12.01 18.36
N MET A 133 17.61 -11.17 17.59
CA MET A 133 17.78 -9.73 17.65
C MET A 133 17.29 -9.17 18.99
N SER A 134 17.92 -8.10 19.50
CA SER A 134 17.43 -7.44 20.72
C SER A 134 16.02 -6.84 20.49
N ARG A 135 15.21 -6.77 21.56
CA ARG A 135 13.82 -6.24 21.48
C ARG A 135 13.76 -4.87 20.85
N THR A 136 14.66 -3.97 21.25
CA THR A 136 14.69 -2.59 20.74
C THR A 136 15.03 -2.57 19.25
N LYS A 137 16.04 -3.32 18.81
CA LYS A 137 16.39 -3.38 17.39
C LYS A 137 15.25 -3.97 16.55
N ALA A 138 14.66 -5.08 16.98
CA ALA A 138 13.54 -5.70 16.30
C ALA A 138 12.35 -4.72 16.15
N PHE A 139 12.01 -4.01 17.23
CA PHE A 139 10.97 -2.98 17.22
C PHE A 139 11.31 -1.83 16.25
N VAL A 140 12.53 -1.33 16.28
CA VAL A 140 12.96 -0.25 15.38
C VAL A 140 12.88 -0.67 13.92
N TYR A 141 13.33 -1.88 13.56
CA TYR A 141 13.21 -2.37 12.18
C TYR A 141 11.76 -2.53 11.75
N GLY A 142 10.88 -3.09 12.60
CA GLY A 142 9.45 -3.18 12.31
C GLY A 142 8.77 -1.81 12.17
N SER A 143 9.20 -0.81 12.94
CA SER A 143 8.67 0.56 12.82
C SER A 143 9.20 1.29 11.59
N LEU A 144 10.47 1.08 11.24
CA LEU A 144 11.11 1.72 10.08
C LEU A 144 10.58 1.19 8.75
N SER A 145 10.03 -0.03 8.70
CA SER A 145 9.41 -0.55 7.47
C SER A 145 8.24 0.32 7.00
N GLY A 146 7.53 0.96 7.92
CA GLY A 146 6.44 1.88 7.60
C GLY A 146 6.87 3.30 7.23
N ILE A 147 8.16 3.66 7.35
CA ILE A 147 8.62 5.04 7.05
C ILE A 147 8.45 5.41 5.57
N VAL A 148 8.38 4.42 4.70
CA VAL A 148 8.17 4.64 3.27
C VAL A 148 6.77 5.15 2.94
N GLU A 149 5.78 4.92 3.80
CA GLU A 149 4.41 5.36 3.59
C GLU A 149 4.27 6.89 3.59
N PRO A 150 4.71 7.62 4.63
CA PRO A 150 4.65 9.07 4.58
C PRO A 150 5.49 9.65 3.43
N ILE A 151 6.61 9.02 3.05
CA ILE A 151 7.41 9.44 1.91
C ILE A 151 6.62 9.25 0.61
N ALA A 152 6.05 8.06 0.39
CA ALA A 152 5.21 7.76 -0.77
C ALA A 152 3.98 8.67 -0.83
N GLY A 153 3.35 8.94 0.32
CA GLY A 153 2.22 9.86 0.44
C GLY A 153 2.55 11.28 0.03
N VAL A 154 3.70 11.81 0.45
CA VAL A 154 4.17 13.14 0.03
C VAL A 154 4.43 13.17 -1.48
N ILE A 155 5.09 12.14 -2.03
CA ILE A 155 5.32 12.03 -3.47
C ILE A 155 3.99 12.00 -4.23
N ALA A 156 3.02 11.18 -3.79
CA ALA A 156 1.68 11.12 -4.38
C ALA A 156 0.99 12.49 -4.38
N GLY A 157 1.07 13.23 -3.27
CA GLY A 157 0.52 14.56 -3.15
C GLY A 157 1.06 15.54 -4.21
N PHE A 158 2.35 15.48 -4.53
CA PHE A 158 2.94 16.32 -5.57
C PHE A 158 2.57 15.90 -6.99
N THR A 159 2.18 14.65 -7.21
CA THR A 159 1.85 14.14 -8.55
C THR A 159 0.40 14.44 -8.99
N ILE A 160 -0.46 14.90 -8.09
CA ILE A 160 -1.90 15.07 -8.36
C ILE A 160 -2.18 15.97 -9.55
N HIS A 161 -1.44 17.09 -9.70
CA HIS A 161 -1.65 18.02 -10.81
C HIS A 161 -1.33 17.44 -12.19
N ILE A 162 -0.42 16.46 -12.23
CA ILE A 162 -0.03 15.75 -13.45
C ILE A 162 -1.01 14.61 -13.74
N MET A 163 -1.64 14.08 -12.69
CA MET A 163 -2.39 12.82 -12.73
C MET A 163 -3.91 12.99 -12.75
N GLN A 164 -4.46 14.20 -12.76
CA GLN A 164 -5.93 14.43 -12.65
C GLN A 164 -6.76 13.55 -13.61
N THR A 165 -6.31 13.42 -14.86
CA THR A 165 -7.03 12.62 -15.87
C THR A 165 -6.97 11.10 -15.62
N ILE A 166 -5.88 10.63 -15.05
CA ILE A 166 -5.66 9.19 -14.78
C ILE A 166 -5.91 8.83 -13.29
N LEU A 167 -6.36 9.81 -12.52
CA LEU A 167 -6.58 9.65 -11.09
C LEU A 167 -7.51 8.47 -10.74
N PRO A 168 -8.65 8.26 -11.44
CA PRO A 168 -9.49 7.09 -11.20
C PRO A 168 -8.73 5.76 -11.38
N VAL A 169 -7.86 5.68 -12.40
CA VAL A 169 -7.01 4.51 -12.63
C VAL A 169 -6.03 4.32 -11.49
N CYS A 170 -5.40 5.40 -11.00
CA CYS A 170 -4.44 5.34 -9.88
C CYS A 170 -5.10 4.85 -8.60
N LEU A 171 -6.31 5.33 -8.28
CA LEU A 171 -7.07 4.85 -7.12
C LEU A 171 -7.45 3.38 -7.24
N SER A 172 -7.93 2.96 -8.42
CA SER A 172 -8.26 1.55 -8.67
C SER A 172 -7.03 0.64 -8.61
N PHE A 173 -5.89 1.11 -9.13
CA PHE A 173 -4.60 0.41 -9.05
C PHE A 173 -4.15 0.24 -7.59
N ALA A 174 -4.26 1.29 -6.78
CA ALA A 174 -3.89 1.23 -5.36
C ALA A 174 -4.83 0.33 -4.53
N ALA A 175 -6.06 0.10 -5.00
CA ALA A 175 -7.03 -0.80 -4.36
C ALA A 175 -6.75 -2.28 -4.63
N GLY A 176 -6.09 -2.62 -5.75
CA GLY A 176 -5.75 -3.98 -6.19
C GLY A 176 -4.39 -4.42 -5.77
#